data_714ddee82849f306b055d3a6895b7619
#
_entry.id   714ddee82849f306b055d3a6895b7619
#
_cell.length_a   1.000
_cell.length_b   1.000
_cell.length_c   1.000
_cell.angle_alpha   90.00
_cell.angle_beta   90.00
_cell.angle_gamma   90.00
#
_symmetry.space_group_name_H-M   'P 1'
#
loop_
_entity.id
_entity.type
_entity.pdbx_description
1 polymer ?
#
loop_
_entity_poly.entity_id
_entity_poly.type
_entity_poly.pdbx_seq_one_letter_code
_entity_poly.pdbx_strand_id
1 'polypeptide(L)'
;MRLLGLWIAGILFSVATLAVEPPKQEIRAVWLTTIYGLDWPHRPATSEREYQAQREALTDLLDRLADANFNMVFIQARLRGDVIYRSVIEPANKILTGKYGRMPDYDPLAFAVEECHKRGMECHAWFVTFPVGTEKNVREQGKLSVVKRHPKLCKLYNGEWYLDPGVPETADYILSLVKELVSGYDIDGIHFDYIRYPEQANRFPDKSVYRKYGKSMKMADWRRENINKMVFKIYDWVKQVKPWVQVSSSPLGKYSRIKEVPNAGWTAYESVFQDPKRWMETGKQDMVVPMMYYLHKNFFPFVDNWVENSNGRFVVPGLGAYRLDKSEADWVLNDITDQIDYSRYFGGAGCAFFRCGNVLFDQKGLYQELKENYYKFPAQLPPLTWLDDSVPASPKEVFVERQGDELRLSWQKPEGETRDLTYTVYYSLADSVDSSLASSILATNIHGTELFLPVNKREQGFVFQVSASTRYHVESKLSGETYYYLSEYEK
;
A
#
# COMPACT_ATOMS: atom_id res chain seq x y z
N MET A 1 -70.71 -0.66 27.89
CA MET A 1 -69.26 -0.37 27.86
C MET A 1 -68.56 -1.41 26.99
N ARG A 2 -68.22 -1.06 25.77
CA ARG A 2 -67.53 -1.95 24.82
C ARG A 2 -66.07 -1.49 24.74
N LEU A 3 -65.11 -2.32 25.14
CA LEU A 3 -63.68 -2.13 24.98
C LEU A 3 -63.29 -2.47 23.53
N LEU A 4 -62.86 -1.48 22.78
CA LEU A 4 -62.17 -1.66 21.49
C LEU A 4 -60.70 -2.04 21.75
N GLY A 5 -60.30 -3.25 21.40
CA GLY A 5 -58.89 -3.66 21.33
C GLY A 5 -58.28 -3.15 20.04
N LEU A 6 -57.28 -2.27 20.15
CA LEU A 6 -56.42 -1.90 19.01
C LEU A 6 -55.35 -2.98 18.81
N TRP A 7 -55.42 -3.64 17.65
CA TRP A 7 -54.33 -4.48 17.14
C TRP A 7 -53.34 -3.59 16.40
N ILE A 8 -52.16 -3.37 16.97
CA ILE A 8 -51.02 -2.77 16.25
C ILE A 8 -50.34 -3.91 15.51
N ALA A 9 -50.55 -3.98 14.19
CA ALA A 9 -49.80 -4.83 13.30
C ALA A 9 -48.42 -4.21 13.09
N GLY A 10 -47.40 -4.75 13.77
CA GLY A 10 -46.02 -4.41 13.53
C GLY A 10 -45.59 -4.89 12.14
N ILE A 11 -45.47 -4.00 11.18
CA ILE A 11 -44.87 -4.28 9.89
C ILE A 11 -43.37 -4.35 10.15
N LEU A 12 -42.80 -5.55 10.23
CA LEU A 12 -41.37 -5.81 10.13
C LEU A 12 -40.95 -5.49 8.70
N PHE A 13 -40.46 -4.30 8.48
CA PHE A 13 -39.63 -4.03 7.31
C PHE A 13 -38.31 -4.79 7.51
N SER A 14 -38.14 -5.96 6.89
CA SER A 14 -36.86 -6.51 6.62
C SER A 14 -36.21 -5.58 5.60
N VAL A 15 -35.32 -4.69 6.07
CA VAL A 15 -34.37 -4.01 5.21
C VAL A 15 -33.48 -5.10 4.71
N ALA A 16 -33.74 -5.62 3.51
CA ALA A 16 -32.71 -6.31 2.74
C ALA A 16 -31.60 -5.29 2.53
N THR A 17 -30.53 -5.43 3.24
CA THR A 17 -29.29 -4.73 2.90
C THR A 17 -28.94 -5.19 1.49
N LEU A 18 -29.26 -4.36 0.49
CA LEU A 18 -28.68 -4.50 -0.85
C LEU A 18 -27.18 -4.48 -0.60
N ALA A 19 -26.53 -5.62 -0.77
CA ALA A 19 -25.07 -5.68 -0.73
C ALA A 19 -24.58 -4.69 -1.78
N VAL A 20 -23.94 -3.62 -1.34
CA VAL A 20 -23.37 -2.62 -2.24
C VAL A 20 -22.27 -3.34 -3.00
N GLU A 21 -22.38 -3.39 -4.32
CA GLU A 21 -21.37 -4.04 -5.15
C GLU A 21 -19.99 -3.39 -4.86
N PRO A 22 -18.93 -4.18 -4.66
CA PRO A 22 -17.60 -3.64 -4.44
C PRO A 22 -17.17 -2.73 -5.60
N PRO A 23 -16.43 -1.64 -5.34
CA PRO A 23 -16.02 -0.73 -6.40
C PRO A 23 -15.10 -1.41 -7.41
N LYS A 24 -15.28 -1.09 -8.70
CA LYS A 24 -14.41 -1.54 -9.80
C LYS A 24 -12.95 -1.10 -9.59
N GLN A 25 -12.75 0.10 -9.05
CA GLN A 25 -11.43 0.67 -8.80
C GLN A 25 -11.28 0.97 -7.31
N GLU A 26 -10.27 0.36 -6.68
CA GLU A 26 -10.01 0.52 -5.26
C GLU A 26 -8.59 0.10 -4.90
N ILE A 27 -7.89 0.88 -4.08
CA ILE A 27 -6.62 0.47 -3.48
C ILE A 27 -6.89 -0.42 -2.27
N ARG A 28 -6.44 -1.67 -2.32
CA ARG A 28 -6.56 -2.69 -1.27
C ARG A 28 -5.18 -3.04 -0.79
N ALA A 29 -4.68 -2.25 0.14
CA ALA A 29 -3.28 -2.30 0.53
C ALA A 29 -3.07 -2.94 1.90
N VAL A 30 -1.84 -3.46 2.11
CA VAL A 30 -1.42 -3.97 3.41
C VAL A 30 0.04 -3.63 3.67
N TRP A 31 0.39 -3.31 4.93
CA TRP A 31 1.78 -3.21 5.37
C TRP A 31 2.31 -4.60 5.76
N LEU A 32 3.38 -5.03 5.09
CA LEU A 32 4.15 -6.22 5.42
C LEU A 32 5.42 -5.82 6.14
N THR A 33 5.46 -6.09 7.45
CA THR A 33 6.56 -5.69 8.32
C THR A 33 7.70 -6.70 8.28
N THR A 34 8.94 -6.20 8.20
CA THR A 34 10.13 -7.05 8.31
C THR A 34 10.86 -6.87 9.63
N ILE A 35 10.64 -5.74 10.31
CA ILE A 35 11.24 -5.46 11.61
C ILE A 35 10.85 -6.53 12.64
N TYR A 36 11.83 -7.03 13.39
CA TYR A 36 11.69 -8.07 14.42
C TYR A 36 11.07 -9.39 13.92
N GLY A 37 10.94 -9.59 12.61
CA GLY A 37 10.31 -10.78 12.04
C GLY A 37 8.82 -10.87 12.31
N LEU A 38 8.14 -9.71 12.43
CA LEU A 38 6.72 -9.67 12.79
C LEU A 38 5.81 -10.30 11.73
N ASP A 39 6.06 -10.04 10.44
CA ASP A 39 5.34 -10.70 9.34
C ASP A 39 6.28 -11.56 8.51
N TRP A 40 7.47 -11.05 8.12
CA TRP A 40 8.46 -11.79 7.31
C TRP A 40 9.83 -11.08 7.32
N PRO A 41 10.96 -11.87 7.32
CA PRO A 41 11.02 -13.30 7.68
C PRO A 41 10.92 -13.47 9.19
N HIS A 42 10.26 -14.53 9.65
CA HIS A 42 10.08 -14.75 11.09
C HIS A 42 11.37 -15.08 11.85
N ARG A 43 12.37 -15.58 11.15
CA ARG A 43 13.68 -15.94 11.69
C ARG A 43 14.78 -15.79 10.66
N PRO A 44 16.03 -15.54 11.11
CA PRO A 44 17.18 -15.53 10.22
C PRO A 44 17.42 -16.89 9.57
N ALA A 45 18.01 -16.87 8.37
CA ALA A 45 18.43 -18.06 7.62
C ALA A 45 19.96 -18.07 7.43
N THR A 46 20.57 -19.26 7.48
CA THR A 46 22.03 -19.44 7.38
C THR A 46 22.43 -20.54 6.41
N SER A 47 21.47 -21.28 5.88
CA SER A 47 21.63 -22.38 4.94
C SER A 47 20.68 -22.23 3.75
N GLU A 48 21.00 -22.88 2.63
CA GLU A 48 20.15 -22.88 1.43
C GLU A 48 18.73 -23.34 1.72
N ARG A 49 18.55 -24.39 2.51
CA ARG A 49 17.23 -24.86 2.93
C ARG A 49 16.45 -23.78 3.69
N GLU A 50 17.11 -23.02 4.55
CA GLU A 50 16.46 -21.93 5.30
C GLU A 50 16.17 -20.73 4.41
N TYR A 51 17.04 -20.42 3.43
CA TYR A 51 16.75 -19.38 2.43
C TYR A 51 15.53 -19.74 1.58
N GLN A 52 15.44 -21.02 1.16
CA GLN A 52 14.26 -21.51 0.45
C GLN A 52 13.00 -21.41 1.30
N ALA A 53 13.06 -21.79 2.58
CA ALA A 53 11.93 -21.64 3.50
C ALA A 53 11.52 -20.16 3.73
N GLN A 54 12.46 -19.22 3.69
CA GLN A 54 12.12 -17.78 3.73
C GLN A 54 11.36 -17.35 2.47
N ARG A 55 11.79 -17.81 1.28
CA ARG A 55 11.11 -17.52 0.01
C ARG A 55 9.68 -18.11 0.01
N GLU A 56 9.55 -19.39 0.38
CA GLU A 56 8.24 -20.06 0.48
C GLU A 56 7.29 -19.36 1.46
N ALA A 57 7.78 -18.93 2.62
CA ALA A 57 6.98 -18.21 3.59
C ALA A 57 6.47 -16.86 3.05
N LEU A 58 7.23 -16.17 2.21
CA LEU A 58 6.76 -14.94 1.57
C LEU A 58 5.72 -15.23 0.49
N THR A 59 5.97 -16.24 -0.36
CA THR A 59 4.99 -16.65 -1.38
C THR A 59 3.66 -17.05 -0.76
N ASP A 60 3.66 -17.82 0.32
CA ASP A 60 2.44 -18.23 1.04
C ASP A 60 1.64 -17.02 1.57
N LEU A 61 2.33 -15.98 2.10
CA LEU A 61 1.67 -14.74 2.53
C LEU A 61 1.05 -14.00 1.34
N LEU A 62 1.78 -13.89 0.23
CA LEU A 62 1.32 -13.19 -0.98
C LEU A 62 0.20 -13.96 -1.68
N ASP A 63 0.22 -15.29 -1.70
CA ASP A 63 -0.86 -16.14 -2.23
C ASP A 63 -2.18 -15.87 -1.47
N ARG A 64 -2.11 -15.83 -0.15
CA ARG A 64 -3.28 -15.54 0.68
C ARG A 64 -3.80 -14.11 0.51
N LEU A 65 -2.92 -13.13 0.31
CA LEU A 65 -3.33 -11.76 0.00
C LEU A 65 -4.03 -11.68 -1.36
N ALA A 66 -3.47 -12.35 -2.37
CA ALA A 66 -4.07 -12.42 -3.70
C ALA A 66 -5.44 -13.15 -3.69
N ASP A 67 -5.56 -14.24 -2.92
CA ASP A 67 -6.82 -14.98 -2.72
C ASP A 67 -7.93 -14.12 -2.08
N ALA A 68 -7.57 -13.09 -1.33
CA ALA A 68 -8.50 -12.08 -0.81
C ALA A 68 -8.52 -10.78 -1.64
N ASN A 69 -8.06 -10.82 -2.90
CA ASN A 69 -8.07 -9.71 -3.83
C ASN A 69 -7.41 -8.40 -3.32
N PHE A 70 -6.35 -8.51 -2.51
CA PHE A 70 -5.45 -7.40 -2.26
C PHE A 70 -4.66 -7.08 -3.54
N ASN A 71 -4.39 -5.80 -3.80
CA ASN A 71 -3.71 -5.37 -5.02
C ASN A 71 -2.47 -4.48 -4.78
N MET A 72 -2.10 -4.24 -3.50
CA MET A 72 -0.91 -3.44 -3.16
C MET A 72 -0.29 -3.89 -1.84
N VAL A 73 1.04 -4.02 -1.83
CA VAL A 73 1.82 -4.39 -0.64
C VAL A 73 2.88 -3.32 -0.35
N PHE A 74 2.85 -2.75 0.85
CA PHE A 74 3.95 -1.94 1.37
C PHE A 74 4.93 -2.85 2.10
N ILE A 75 6.00 -3.32 1.43
CA ILE A 75 7.01 -4.18 2.07
C ILE A 75 8.09 -3.33 2.75
N GLN A 76 8.35 -3.57 4.03
CA GLN A 76 9.33 -2.79 4.79
C GLN A 76 10.76 -3.06 4.32
N ALA A 77 11.22 -2.24 3.37
CA ALA A 77 12.52 -2.35 2.71
C ALA A 77 13.66 -1.71 3.52
N ARG A 78 13.42 -0.53 4.13
CA ARG A 78 14.33 0.12 5.08
C ARG A 78 13.68 0.16 6.46
N LEU A 79 14.38 -0.39 7.46
CA LEU A 79 13.85 -0.53 8.82
C LEU A 79 14.31 0.63 9.71
N ARG A 80 15.54 0.54 10.26
CA ARG A 80 16.10 1.55 11.16
C ARG A 80 17.62 1.69 10.92
N GLY A 81 17.99 2.39 9.84
CA GLY A 81 19.38 2.53 9.43
C GLY A 81 19.98 1.21 8.92
N ASP A 82 19.13 0.32 8.45
CA ASP A 82 19.45 -0.95 7.82
C ASP A 82 18.30 -1.38 6.87
N VAL A 83 18.58 -2.31 5.97
CA VAL A 83 17.74 -2.61 4.81
C VAL A 83 17.59 -4.12 4.60
N ILE A 84 16.62 -4.52 3.77
CA ILE A 84 16.45 -5.91 3.31
C ILE A 84 16.86 -6.12 1.85
N TYR A 85 17.46 -5.15 1.20
CA TYR A 85 17.90 -5.19 -0.20
C TYR A 85 19.41 -5.00 -0.32
N ARG A 86 19.97 -5.23 -1.51
CA ARG A 86 21.40 -5.03 -1.77
C ARG A 86 21.73 -3.54 -1.82
N SER A 87 22.23 -3.01 -0.72
CA SER A 87 22.64 -1.62 -0.58
C SER A 87 24.16 -1.50 -0.35
N VAL A 88 24.75 -0.48 -0.96
CA VAL A 88 26.16 -0.09 -0.67
C VAL A 88 26.20 1.02 0.39
N ILE A 89 25.05 1.56 0.79
CA ILE A 89 24.93 2.69 1.72
C ILE A 89 24.60 2.21 3.15
N GLU A 90 23.60 1.40 3.34
CA GLU A 90 23.20 0.88 4.67
C GLU A 90 23.37 -0.64 4.75
N PRO A 91 23.66 -1.20 5.95
CA PRO A 91 23.89 -2.63 6.09
C PRO A 91 22.59 -3.42 5.94
N ALA A 92 22.68 -4.65 5.44
CA ALA A 92 21.60 -5.61 5.52
C ALA A 92 21.20 -5.86 6.97
N ASN A 93 19.88 -5.93 7.23
CA ASN A 93 19.36 -6.20 8.56
C ASN A 93 19.66 -7.65 8.99
N LYS A 94 20.02 -7.83 10.26
CA LYS A 94 20.31 -9.15 10.84
C LYS A 94 19.13 -10.11 10.82
N ILE A 95 17.90 -9.65 10.63
CA ILE A 95 16.73 -10.53 10.52
C ILE A 95 16.82 -11.49 9.35
N LEU A 96 17.56 -11.12 8.29
CA LEU A 96 17.73 -11.96 7.11
C LEU A 96 18.63 -13.17 7.39
N THR A 97 19.78 -12.96 8.07
CA THR A 97 20.85 -13.96 8.19
C THR A 97 21.43 -14.10 9.59
N GLY A 98 20.87 -13.42 10.59
CA GLY A 98 21.39 -13.37 11.97
C GLY A 98 22.55 -12.36 12.17
N LYS A 99 23.08 -11.75 11.10
CA LYS A 99 24.21 -10.86 11.16
C LYS A 99 24.00 -9.62 10.28
N TYR A 100 24.24 -8.43 10.85
CA TYR A 100 24.20 -7.17 10.11
C TYR A 100 25.24 -7.15 8.96
N GLY A 101 24.83 -6.61 7.81
CA GLY A 101 25.66 -6.49 6.61
C GLY A 101 25.85 -7.78 5.81
N ARG A 102 25.27 -8.90 6.27
CA ARG A 102 25.26 -10.16 5.52
C ARG A 102 23.93 -10.35 4.82
N MET A 103 23.96 -10.38 3.48
CA MET A 103 22.83 -10.73 2.65
C MET A 103 22.67 -12.25 2.53
N PRO A 104 21.44 -12.76 2.33
CA PRO A 104 21.23 -14.12 1.85
C PRO A 104 21.75 -14.29 0.41
N ASP A 105 21.68 -15.49 -0.14
CA ASP A 105 22.06 -15.80 -1.52
C ASP A 105 21.15 -15.13 -2.56
N TYR A 106 19.93 -14.81 -2.20
CA TYR A 106 18.96 -14.05 -3.01
C TYR A 106 18.85 -12.59 -2.57
N ASP A 107 18.19 -11.78 -3.38
CA ASP A 107 17.80 -10.41 -2.99
C ASP A 107 16.34 -10.39 -2.51
N PRO A 108 16.10 -10.16 -1.19
CA PRO A 108 14.75 -10.23 -0.63
C PRO A 108 13.75 -9.25 -1.25
N LEU A 109 14.18 -8.02 -1.58
CA LEU A 109 13.29 -7.04 -2.19
C LEU A 109 13.00 -7.37 -3.66
N ALA A 110 14.02 -7.74 -4.44
CA ALA A 110 13.81 -8.17 -5.82
C ALA A 110 12.85 -9.35 -5.92
N PHE A 111 13.03 -10.35 -5.04
CA PHE A 111 12.14 -11.50 -4.94
C PHE A 111 10.70 -11.08 -4.58
N ALA A 112 10.53 -10.17 -3.61
CA ALA A 112 9.21 -9.69 -3.22
C ALA A 112 8.49 -8.94 -4.36
N VAL A 113 9.22 -8.09 -5.11
CA VAL A 113 8.67 -7.39 -6.28
C VAL A 113 8.19 -8.37 -7.33
N GLU A 114 9.03 -9.36 -7.69
CA GLU A 114 8.69 -10.38 -8.68
C GLU A 114 7.45 -11.17 -8.26
N GLU A 115 7.39 -11.61 -6.99
CA GLU A 115 6.29 -12.42 -6.48
C GLU A 115 4.98 -11.61 -6.33
N CYS A 116 5.04 -10.31 -6.04
CA CYS A 116 3.87 -9.42 -6.08
C CYS A 116 3.35 -9.29 -7.52
N HIS A 117 4.22 -9.00 -8.49
CA HIS A 117 3.83 -8.83 -9.89
C HIS A 117 3.22 -10.10 -10.50
N LYS A 118 3.74 -11.29 -10.18
CA LYS A 118 3.14 -12.58 -10.59
C LYS A 118 1.68 -12.74 -10.15
N ARG A 119 1.29 -12.06 -9.06
CA ARG A 119 -0.06 -12.10 -8.48
C ARG A 119 -0.91 -10.88 -8.79
N GLY A 120 -0.45 -10.01 -9.70
CA GLY A 120 -1.16 -8.79 -10.06
C GLY A 120 -1.19 -7.74 -8.95
N MET A 121 -0.28 -7.79 -7.99
CA MET A 121 -0.17 -6.81 -6.91
C MET A 121 0.99 -5.84 -7.16
N GLU A 122 0.78 -4.56 -6.85
CA GLU A 122 1.89 -3.59 -6.76
C GLU A 122 2.74 -3.83 -5.51
N CYS A 123 4.05 -3.65 -5.66
CA CYS A 123 5.03 -3.72 -4.58
C CYS A 123 5.66 -2.36 -4.32
N HIS A 124 5.29 -1.73 -3.20
CA HIS A 124 5.85 -0.46 -2.78
C HIS A 124 6.93 -0.67 -1.72
N ALA A 125 8.11 -0.11 -1.93
CA ALA A 125 9.18 -0.15 -0.94
C ALA A 125 8.83 0.75 0.25
N TRP A 126 8.48 0.18 1.39
CA TRP A 126 8.22 0.91 2.62
C TRP A 126 9.53 1.32 3.28
N PHE A 127 9.71 2.62 3.43
CA PHE A 127 10.94 3.28 3.83
C PHE A 127 10.74 4.04 5.15
N VAL A 128 11.25 3.50 6.26
CA VAL A 128 11.28 4.21 7.56
C VAL A 128 12.35 5.29 7.49
N THR A 129 11.97 6.57 7.54
CA THR A 129 12.81 7.68 7.08
C THR A 129 13.88 8.12 8.06
N PHE A 130 13.52 8.66 9.22
CA PHE A 130 14.48 9.25 10.15
C PHE A 130 14.99 8.34 11.28
N PRO A 131 14.23 7.38 11.81
CA PRO A 131 14.74 6.47 12.82
C PRO A 131 15.95 5.66 12.33
N VAL A 132 16.97 5.54 13.20
CA VAL A 132 18.20 4.76 12.94
C VAL A 132 18.28 3.55 13.88
N GLY A 133 17.60 3.60 15.03
CA GLY A 133 17.54 2.51 15.98
C GLY A 133 18.12 2.84 17.36
N THR A 134 17.98 1.88 18.26
CA THR A 134 18.47 2.02 19.64
C THR A 134 19.99 2.06 19.72
N GLU A 135 20.53 2.52 20.84
CA GLU A 135 21.97 2.42 21.10
C GLU A 135 22.49 0.99 21.00
N LYS A 136 21.67 -0.02 21.34
CA LYS A 136 22.00 -1.43 21.19
C LYS A 136 22.16 -1.79 19.71
N ASN A 137 21.21 -1.40 18.86
CA ASN A 137 21.29 -1.66 17.42
C ASN A 137 22.55 -1.04 16.80
N VAL A 138 22.85 0.21 17.15
CA VAL A 138 24.05 0.92 16.67
C VAL A 138 25.35 0.23 17.13
N ARG A 139 25.40 -0.29 18.38
CA ARG A 139 26.56 -1.08 18.86
C ARG A 139 26.73 -2.37 18.08
N GLU A 140 25.64 -3.10 17.83
CA GLU A 140 25.65 -4.36 17.09
C GLU A 140 26.03 -4.17 15.62
N GLN A 141 25.58 -3.09 14.96
CA GLN A 141 26.00 -2.71 13.61
C GLN A 141 27.47 -2.30 13.54
N GLY A 142 28.03 -1.79 14.63
CA GLY A 142 29.45 -1.38 14.73
C GLY A 142 29.81 -0.33 13.70
N LYS A 143 30.88 -0.60 12.91
CA LYS A 143 31.36 0.31 11.85
C LYS A 143 30.40 0.49 10.68
N LEU A 144 29.42 -0.40 10.53
CA LEU A 144 28.43 -0.35 9.45
C LEU A 144 27.34 0.70 9.74
N SER A 145 27.13 1.06 11.00
CA SER A 145 26.09 2.01 11.39
C SER A 145 26.28 3.40 10.77
N VAL A 146 25.20 4.00 10.31
CA VAL A 146 25.17 5.39 9.84
C VAL A 146 25.64 6.36 10.94
N VAL A 147 25.36 6.09 12.21
CA VAL A 147 25.83 6.90 13.35
C VAL A 147 27.36 6.98 13.41
N LYS A 148 28.04 5.88 13.07
CA LYS A 148 29.51 5.82 13.04
C LYS A 148 30.11 6.42 11.78
N ARG A 149 29.44 6.25 10.65
CA ARG A 149 29.91 6.74 9.33
C ARG A 149 29.60 8.22 9.10
N HIS A 150 28.42 8.66 9.58
CA HIS A 150 27.93 10.02 9.38
C HIS A 150 27.41 10.64 10.70
N PRO A 151 28.25 10.77 11.75
CA PRO A 151 27.80 11.20 13.08
C PRO A 151 27.16 12.59 13.10
N LYS A 152 27.53 13.46 12.14
CA LYS A 152 26.96 14.82 12.03
C LYS A 152 25.48 14.83 11.63
N LEU A 153 25.00 13.77 10.95
CA LEU A 153 23.61 13.63 10.54
C LEU A 153 22.72 13.13 11.70
N CYS A 154 23.30 12.56 12.76
CA CYS A 154 22.55 11.78 13.74
C CYS A 154 22.42 12.50 15.08
N LYS A 155 21.30 12.29 15.74
CA LYS A 155 20.98 12.74 17.10
C LYS A 155 20.49 11.59 17.94
N LEU A 156 20.98 11.47 19.18
CA LEU A 156 20.43 10.59 20.19
C LEU A 156 19.27 11.31 20.90
N TYR A 157 18.12 10.67 20.95
CA TYR A 157 16.93 11.22 21.59
C TYR A 157 16.08 10.09 22.19
N ASN A 158 15.80 10.18 23.47
CA ASN A 158 15.03 9.16 24.23
C ASN A 158 15.52 7.72 24.02
N GLY A 159 16.85 7.50 23.99
CA GLY A 159 17.47 6.18 23.84
C GLY A 159 17.50 5.63 22.39
N GLU A 160 17.03 6.39 21.44
CA GLU A 160 17.08 6.05 20.02
C GLU A 160 17.84 7.09 19.21
N TRP A 161 18.51 6.63 18.16
CA TRP A 161 19.19 7.48 17.18
C TRP A 161 18.25 7.84 16.05
N TYR A 162 18.33 9.10 15.62
CA TYR A 162 17.57 9.65 14.50
C TYR A 162 18.49 10.40 13.57
N LEU A 163 18.22 10.37 12.26
CA LEU A 163 18.73 11.37 11.34
C LEU A 163 18.06 12.72 11.67
N ASP A 164 18.85 13.79 11.76
CA ASP A 164 18.34 15.14 12.05
C ASP A 164 17.84 15.80 10.76
N PRO A 165 16.51 16.02 10.59
CA PRO A 165 15.98 16.66 9.39
C PRO A 165 16.49 18.09 9.17
N GLY A 166 16.95 18.75 10.24
CA GLY A 166 17.47 20.11 10.19
C GLY A 166 18.88 20.23 9.61
N VAL A 167 19.61 19.12 9.51
CA VAL A 167 20.93 19.09 8.85
C VAL A 167 20.70 18.96 7.35
N PRO A 168 21.12 19.94 6.52
CA PRO A 168 20.83 19.94 5.07
C PRO A 168 21.28 18.66 4.36
N GLU A 169 22.41 18.10 4.74
CA GLU A 169 23.01 16.90 4.16
C GLU A 169 22.17 15.62 4.46
N THR A 170 21.25 15.67 5.43
CA THR A 170 20.32 14.56 5.71
C THR A 170 19.41 14.28 4.50
N ALA A 171 18.91 15.31 3.84
CA ALA A 171 18.10 15.15 2.64
C ALA A 171 18.87 14.48 1.49
N ASP A 172 20.17 14.79 1.34
CA ASP A 172 21.02 14.16 0.35
C ASP A 172 21.29 12.68 0.67
N TYR A 173 21.51 12.38 1.95
CA TYR A 173 21.70 11.00 2.41
C TYR A 173 20.45 10.15 2.16
N ILE A 174 19.26 10.63 2.53
CA ILE A 174 18.00 9.93 2.25
C ILE A 174 17.81 9.77 0.75
N LEU A 175 18.01 10.83 -0.05
CA LEU A 175 17.91 10.73 -1.50
C LEU A 175 18.86 9.70 -2.10
N SER A 176 20.06 9.51 -1.53
CA SER A 176 20.99 8.47 -2.03
C SER A 176 20.44 7.06 -1.86
N LEU A 177 19.74 6.77 -0.75
CA LEU A 177 19.06 5.49 -0.52
C LEU A 177 17.83 5.32 -1.45
N VAL A 178 17.06 6.40 -1.66
CA VAL A 178 15.96 6.41 -2.63
C VAL A 178 16.45 6.09 -4.03
N LYS A 179 17.62 6.62 -4.41
CA LYS A 179 18.27 6.33 -5.70
C LYS A 179 18.60 4.85 -5.86
N GLU A 180 19.13 4.20 -4.82
CA GLU A 180 19.36 2.74 -4.87
C GLU A 180 18.07 1.98 -5.14
N LEU A 181 16.98 2.30 -4.41
CA LEU A 181 15.69 1.61 -4.55
C LEU A 181 15.07 1.84 -5.93
N VAL A 182 14.88 3.09 -6.32
CA VAL A 182 14.15 3.43 -7.55
C VAL A 182 14.93 3.02 -8.80
N SER A 183 16.27 3.17 -8.80
CA SER A 183 17.07 2.80 -9.97
C SER A 183 17.35 1.30 -10.05
N GLY A 184 17.46 0.62 -8.90
CA GLY A 184 17.88 -0.78 -8.82
C GLY A 184 16.75 -1.81 -8.89
N TYR A 185 15.50 -1.40 -8.62
CA TYR A 185 14.37 -2.31 -8.50
C TYR A 185 13.18 -1.83 -9.33
N ASP A 186 12.36 -2.77 -9.79
CA ASP A 186 11.10 -2.47 -10.50
C ASP A 186 9.93 -2.33 -9.52
N ILE A 187 10.13 -1.51 -8.49
CA ILE A 187 9.09 -1.14 -7.54
C ILE A 187 8.06 -0.23 -8.20
N ASP A 188 6.79 -0.37 -7.82
CA ASP A 188 5.69 0.46 -8.30
C ASP A 188 5.56 1.75 -7.51
N GLY A 189 6.08 1.77 -6.29
CA GLY A 189 6.08 2.94 -5.44
C GLY A 189 7.15 2.91 -4.35
N ILE A 190 7.40 4.09 -3.77
CA ILE A 190 8.15 4.26 -2.54
C ILE A 190 7.25 4.90 -1.49
N HIS A 191 7.14 4.24 -0.33
CA HIS A 191 6.23 4.60 0.74
C HIS A 191 7.00 5.05 1.99
N PHE A 192 6.95 6.36 2.29
CA PHE A 192 7.69 6.96 3.39
C PHE A 192 6.92 6.89 4.70
N ASP A 193 7.48 6.20 5.68
CA ASP A 193 7.02 6.20 7.05
C ASP A 193 8.01 6.93 7.96
N TYR A 194 7.55 7.38 9.12
CA TYR A 194 8.35 8.19 10.05
C TYR A 194 9.07 9.37 9.37
N ILE A 195 8.46 9.91 8.30
CA ILE A 195 8.91 11.14 7.64
C ILE A 195 8.49 12.36 8.47
N ARG A 196 8.96 12.36 9.72
CA ARG A 196 8.53 13.27 10.76
C ARG A 196 9.53 13.34 11.90
N TYR A 197 9.49 14.41 12.68
CA TYR A 197 10.19 14.46 13.94
C TYR A 197 9.63 13.41 14.93
N PRO A 198 10.44 12.96 15.90
CA PRO A 198 9.99 11.99 16.89
C PRO A 198 8.92 12.59 17.82
N GLU A 199 8.33 11.73 18.64
CA GLU A 199 7.40 12.14 19.69
C GLU A 199 8.04 13.16 20.64
N GLN A 200 7.21 14.09 21.16
CA GLN A 200 7.68 15.21 22.00
C GLN A 200 8.80 16.02 21.33
N ALA A 201 8.69 16.22 20.02
CA ALA A 201 9.70 16.84 19.18
C ALA A 201 10.17 18.23 19.63
N ASN A 202 9.41 18.92 20.49
CA ASN A 202 9.83 20.17 21.11
C ASN A 202 11.11 20.04 21.95
N ARG A 203 11.45 18.81 22.41
CA ARG A 203 12.67 18.48 23.16
C ARG A 203 13.79 17.91 22.27
N PHE A 204 13.54 17.72 20.97
CA PHE A 204 14.55 17.18 20.06
C PHE A 204 15.81 18.06 20.04
N PRO A 205 17.04 17.47 20.08
CA PRO A 205 18.27 18.24 20.32
C PRO A 205 18.83 18.91 19.05
N ASP A 206 18.00 19.67 18.32
CA ASP A 206 18.35 20.37 17.08
C ASP A 206 18.57 21.89 17.25
N LYS A 207 18.56 22.42 18.48
CA LYS A 207 18.69 23.88 18.75
C LYS A 207 19.96 24.50 18.14
N SER A 208 21.09 23.75 18.12
CA SER A 208 22.33 24.24 17.52
C SER A 208 22.22 24.31 15.99
N VAL A 209 21.55 23.34 15.38
CA VAL A 209 21.29 23.27 13.93
C VAL A 209 20.33 24.40 13.54
N TYR A 210 19.25 24.60 14.30
CA TYR A 210 18.32 25.72 14.11
C TYR A 210 19.04 27.08 14.16
N ARG A 211 19.91 27.30 15.16
CA ARG A 211 20.69 28.55 15.23
C ARG A 211 21.58 28.78 14.00
N LYS A 212 22.03 27.72 13.38
CA LYS A 212 22.87 27.79 12.16
C LYS A 212 22.06 28.01 10.90
N TYR A 213 20.92 27.33 10.74
CA TYR A 213 20.22 27.25 9.46
C TYR A 213 18.77 27.80 9.49
N GLY A 214 18.19 28.01 10.68
CA GLY A 214 16.75 28.31 10.83
C GLY A 214 16.39 29.69 11.34
N LYS A 215 17.37 30.59 11.61
CA LYS A 215 17.14 31.87 12.31
C LYS A 215 16.10 32.82 11.68
N SER A 216 15.84 32.67 10.39
CA SER A 216 14.88 33.49 9.65
C SER A 216 13.42 33.04 9.84
N MET A 217 13.19 31.93 10.48
CA MET A 217 11.85 31.32 10.65
C MET A 217 11.58 30.98 12.11
N LYS A 218 10.30 30.86 12.49
CA LYS A 218 9.96 30.22 13.76
C LYS A 218 10.39 28.75 13.73
N MET A 219 10.83 28.25 14.88
CA MET A 219 11.39 26.89 14.97
C MET A 219 10.45 25.79 14.44
N ALA A 220 9.16 25.89 14.73
CA ALA A 220 8.16 24.94 14.25
C ALA A 220 8.03 24.97 12.70
N ASP A 221 8.02 26.18 12.13
CA ASP A 221 7.93 26.34 10.67
C ASP A 221 9.22 25.87 9.98
N TRP A 222 10.37 26.15 10.58
CA TRP A 222 11.65 25.64 10.10
C TRP A 222 11.71 24.10 10.10
N ARG A 223 11.21 23.44 11.14
CA ARG A 223 11.13 21.97 11.19
C ARG A 223 10.27 21.40 10.09
N ARG A 224 9.08 21.98 9.86
CA ARG A 224 8.21 21.57 8.75
C ARG A 224 8.89 21.79 7.40
N GLU A 225 9.51 22.97 7.23
CA GLU A 225 10.19 23.30 5.98
C GLU A 225 11.36 22.38 5.65
N ASN A 226 12.10 21.88 6.64
CA ASN A 226 13.16 20.87 6.42
C ASN A 226 12.60 19.59 5.83
N ILE A 227 11.47 19.11 6.34
CA ILE A 227 10.79 17.91 5.82
C ILE A 227 10.22 18.21 4.43
N ASN A 228 9.54 19.33 4.24
CA ASN A 228 8.97 19.72 2.95
C ASN A 228 10.02 19.75 1.84
N LYS A 229 11.16 20.39 2.07
CA LYS A 229 12.27 20.46 1.11
C LYS A 229 12.79 19.08 0.73
N MET A 230 12.90 18.16 1.70
CA MET A 230 13.31 16.78 1.45
C MET A 230 12.27 16.03 0.60
N VAL A 231 10.98 16.13 0.97
CA VAL A 231 9.89 15.51 0.21
C VAL A 231 9.89 16.00 -1.24
N PHE A 232 9.97 17.31 -1.44
CA PHE A 232 9.99 17.90 -2.78
C PHE A 232 11.18 17.44 -3.60
N LYS A 233 12.39 17.45 -3.00
CA LYS A 233 13.60 16.99 -3.66
C LYS A 233 13.54 15.53 -4.08
N ILE A 234 12.99 14.66 -3.23
CA ILE A 234 12.82 13.23 -3.52
C ILE A 234 11.80 13.05 -4.64
N TYR A 235 10.62 13.68 -4.51
CA TYR A 235 9.56 13.57 -5.51
C TYR A 235 10.05 14.00 -6.89
N ASP A 236 10.69 15.17 -6.99
CA ASP A 236 11.18 15.70 -8.27
C ASP A 236 12.20 14.76 -8.91
N TRP A 237 13.10 14.19 -8.11
CA TRP A 237 14.07 13.23 -8.62
C TRP A 237 13.40 11.91 -9.07
N VAL A 238 12.48 11.36 -8.29
CA VAL A 238 11.76 10.12 -8.66
C VAL A 238 11.02 10.33 -9.98
N LYS A 239 10.25 11.41 -10.10
CA LYS A 239 9.48 11.70 -11.32
C LYS A 239 10.33 11.99 -12.54
N GLN A 240 11.56 12.47 -12.35
CA GLN A 240 12.52 12.64 -13.45
C GLN A 240 13.07 11.31 -13.98
N VAL A 241 13.24 10.29 -13.11
CA VAL A 241 13.91 9.03 -13.47
C VAL A 241 12.92 7.95 -13.85
N LYS A 242 11.88 7.75 -13.02
CA LYS A 242 10.79 6.79 -13.23
C LYS A 242 9.46 7.47 -12.88
N PRO A 243 8.87 8.24 -13.79
CA PRO A 243 7.71 9.07 -13.49
C PRO A 243 6.48 8.29 -13.01
N TRP A 244 6.36 7.01 -13.37
CA TRP A 244 5.28 6.12 -12.93
C TRP A 244 5.43 5.63 -11.47
N VAL A 245 6.65 5.64 -10.90
CA VAL A 245 6.85 5.20 -9.51
C VAL A 245 6.11 6.15 -8.57
N GLN A 246 5.14 5.61 -7.85
CA GLN A 246 4.33 6.39 -6.91
C GLN A 246 5.15 6.80 -5.69
N VAL A 247 4.98 8.05 -5.25
CA VAL A 247 5.58 8.56 -4.03
C VAL A 247 4.47 8.77 -3.00
N SER A 248 4.50 8.00 -1.94
CA SER A 248 3.48 8.01 -0.90
C SER A 248 4.07 8.14 0.51
N SER A 249 3.24 8.47 1.48
CA SER A 249 3.65 8.52 2.89
C SER A 249 2.55 8.12 3.84
N SER A 250 2.94 7.65 5.05
CA SER A 250 2.06 7.36 6.19
C SER A 250 2.17 8.45 7.27
N PRO A 251 1.46 9.59 7.14
CA PRO A 251 1.41 10.59 8.18
C PRO A 251 0.61 10.11 9.40
N LEU A 252 0.69 10.84 10.53
CA LEU A 252 -0.25 10.62 11.62
C LEU A 252 -1.69 10.78 11.12
N GLY A 253 -2.59 9.95 11.60
CA GLY A 253 -3.98 9.86 11.13
C GLY A 253 -4.80 11.14 11.25
N LYS A 254 -4.38 12.09 12.08
CA LYS A 254 -4.97 13.42 12.24
C LYS A 254 -3.98 14.46 11.70
N TYR A 255 -4.37 15.17 10.64
CA TYR A 255 -3.50 16.20 10.07
C TYR A 255 -3.26 17.35 11.06
N SER A 256 -4.33 18.00 11.50
CA SER A 256 -4.33 19.09 12.47
C SER A 256 -5.60 19.04 13.32
N ARG A 257 -5.74 19.97 14.25
CA ARG A 257 -7.00 20.15 14.98
C ARG A 257 -8.08 20.63 14.02
N ILE A 258 -9.27 20.05 14.14
CA ILE A 258 -10.45 20.45 13.38
C ILE A 258 -11.55 20.95 14.33
N LYS A 259 -12.53 21.67 13.79
CA LYS A 259 -13.59 22.28 14.59
C LYS A 259 -14.40 21.23 15.37
N GLU A 260 -14.67 20.10 14.76
CA GLU A 260 -15.43 18.97 15.30
C GLU A 260 -14.66 18.25 16.43
N VAL A 261 -13.32 18.31 16.39
CA VAL A 261 -12.43 17.67 17.38
C VAL A 261 -11.31 18.63 17.79
N PRO A 262 -11.63 19.70 18.55
CA PRO A 262 -10.66 20.74 18.94
C PRO A 262 -9.53 20.20 19.83
N ASN A 263 -9.78 19.13 20.58
CA ASN A 263 -8.80 18.41 21.39
C ASN A 263 -8.33 17.13 20.70
N ALA A 264 -7.83 17.26 19.47
CA ALA A 264 -7.43 16.12 18.64
C ALA A 264 -6.25 15.28 19.22
N GLY A 265 -5.54 15.80 20.22
CA GLY A 265 -4.33 15.15 20.77
C GLY A 265 -3.16 15.25 19.79
N TRP A 266 -2.60 14.13 19.43
CA TRP A 266 -1.47 14.04 18.49
C TRP A 266 -1.90 14.26 17.06
N THR A 267 -1.23 15.23 16.40
CA THR A 267 -1.49 15.60 15.01
C THR A 267 -0.18 15.63 14.20
N ALA A 268 -0.29 15.48 12.90
CA ALA A 268 0.85 15.53 11.99
C ALA A 268 1.51 16.92 12.01
N TYR A 269 0.71 17.97 11.86
CA TYR A 269 1.19 19.33 11.68
C TYR A 269 1.79 19.95 12.94
N GLU A 270 1.08 19.88 14.08
CA GLU A 270 1.50 20.54 15.32
C GLU A 270 2.49 19.70 16.13
N SER A 271 2.31 18.37 16.18
CA SER A 271 3.04 17.53 17.14
C SER A 271 4.36 17.01 16.60
N VAL A 272 4.42 16.66 15.31
CA VAL A 272 5.59 16.01 14.68
C VAL A 272 6.09 16.70 13.41
N PHE A 273 5.54 17.90 13.13
CA PHE A 273 5.97 18.79 12.04
C PHE A 273 5.91 18.18 10.64
N GLN A 274 4.93 17.29 10.38
CA GLN A 274 4.57 16.84 9.03
C GLN A 274 3.59 17.83 8.41
N ASP A 275 3.73 18.12 7.12
CA ASP A 275 2.82 18.98 6.38
C ASP A 275 2.32 18.33 5.07
N PRO A 276 1.67 17.13 5.17
CA PRO A 276 1.23 16.40 4.00
C PRO A 276 0.16 17.13 3.17
N LYS A 277 -0.61 18.03 3.76
CA LYS A 277 -1.51 18.91 3.01
C LYS A 277 -0.73 19.73 1.99
N ARG A 278 0.35 20.39 2.41
CA ARG A 278 1.22 21.16 1.50
C ARG A 278 1.87 20.25 0.44
N TRP A 279 2.22 19.01 0.79
CA TRP A 279 2.80 18.08 -0.19
C TRP A 279 1.80 17.73 -1.29
N MET A 280 0.53 17.50 -0.94
CA MET A 280 -0.55 17.25 -1.91
C MET A 280 -0.90 18.53 -2.70
N GLU A 281 -1.05 19.69 -2.04
CA GLU A 281 -1.35 20.97 -2.69
C GLU A 281 -0.29 21.35 -3.74
N THR A 282 0.97 21.06 -3.47
CA THR A 282 2.08 21.33 -4.41
C THR A 282 2.35 20.21 -5.39
N GLY A 283 1.54 19.12 -5.37
CA GLY A 283 1.70 17.97 -6.24
C GLY A 283 2.99 17.17 -5.99
N LYS A 284 3.48 17.14 -4.74
CA LYS A 284 4.72 16.43 -4.34
C LYS A 284 4.46 15.14 -3.56
N GLN A 285 3.25 14.61 -3.68
CA GLN A 285 2.83 13.29 -3.23
C GLN A 285 1.79 12.76 -4.22
N ASP A 286 1.80 11.47 -4.49
CA ASP A 286 0.77 10.81 -5.29
C ASP A 286 -0.33 10.23 -4.40
N MET A 287 0.04 9.78 -3.19
CA MET A 287 -0.86 9.15 -2.25
C MET A 287 -0.45 9.44 -0.81
N VAL A 288 -1.41 9.64 0.06
CA VAL A 288 -1.23 9.65 1.51
C VAL A 288 -2.00 8.49 2.15
N VAL A 289 -1.34 7.81 3.09
CA VAL A 289 -1.91 6.67 3.82
C VAL A 289 -1.88 7.00 5.31
N PRO A 290 -2.77 7.91 5.79
CA PRO A 290 -2.75 8.37 7.17
C PRO A 290 -3.03 7.21 8.13
N MET A 291 -2.22 7.08 9.19
CA MET A 291 -2.33 6.03 10.21
C MET A 291 -3.52 6.30 11.14
N MET A 292 -4.72 5.89 10.75
CA MET A 292 -5.99 6.24 11.39
C MET A 292 -6.47 5.14 12.36
N TYR A 293 -5.61 4.71 13.28
CA TYR A 293 -5.87 3.62 14.23
C TYR A 293 -6.73 4.08 15.41
N TYR A 294 -7.87 4.70 15.11
CA TYR A 294 -8.80 5.33 16.05
C TYR A 294 -10.24 4.88 15.75
N LEU A 295 -11.17 5.18 16.68
CA LEU A 295 -12.60 4.91 16.52
C LEU A 295 -13.42 6.21 16.47
N HIS A 296 -14.59 6.14 15.85
CA HIS A 296 -15.68 7.12 15.89
C HIS A 296 -15.21 8.56 15.59
N LYS A 297 -15.44 9.49 16.51
CA LYS A 297 -15.09 10.92 16.37
C LYS A 297 -13.61 11.20 16.11
N ASN A 298 -12.73 10.23 16.39
CA ASN A 298 -11.30 10.36 16.09
C ASN A 298 -10.93 9.78 14.73
N PHE A 299 -11.85 9.11 14.04
CA PHE A 299 -11.67 8.54 12.71
C PHE A 299 -12.47 9.32 11.65
N PHE A 300 -13.81 9.26 11.71
CA PHE A 300 -14.69 9.71 10.65
C PHE A 300 -14.47 11.18 10.21
N PRO A 301 -14.48 12.19 11.08
CA PRO A 301 -14.27 13.59 10.65
C PRO A 301 -12.86 13.84 10.07
N PHE A 302 -11.90 12.98 10.39
CA PHE A 302 -10.55 13.09 9.84
C PHE A 302 -10.44 12.44 8.46
N VAL A 303 -11.25 11.44 8.12
CA VAL A 303 -11.38 10.97 6.72
C VAL A 303 -11.83 12.10 5.84
N ASP A 304 -12.92 12.81 6.23
CA ASP A 304 -13.44 13.97 5.49
C ASP A 304 -12.35 15.02 5.32
N ASN A 305 -11.67 15.37 6.41
CA ASN A 305 -10.61 16.36 6.40
C ASN A 305 -9.43 15.97 5.47
N TRP A 306 -9.06 14.69 5.41
CA TRP A 306 -8.03 14.21 4.50
C TRP A 306 -8.48 14.30 3.04
N VAL A 307 -9.69 13.84 2.72
CA VAL A 307 -10.23 13.84 1.36
C VAL A 307 -10.44 15.28 0.84
N GLU A 308 -11.04 16.16 1.64
CA GLU A 308 -11.23 17.58 1.30
C GLU A 308 -9.91 18.31 0.99
N ASN A 309 -8.81 17.91 1.64
CA ASN A 309 -7.50 18.51 1.46
C ASN A 309 -6.56 17.70 0.55
N SER A 310 -7.08 16.69 -0.17
CA SER A 310 -6.30 15.80 -1.02
C SER A 310 -5.73 16.46 -2.28
N ASN A 311 -6.35 17.53 -2.73
CA ASN A 311 -6.02 18.19 -4.01
C ASN A 311 -5.96 17.18 -5.19
N GLY A 312 -6.92 16.23 -5.21
CA GLY A 312 -7.01 15.19 -6.23
C GLY A 312 -5.96 14.08 -6.13
N ARG A 313 -5.19 14.02 -5.06
CA ARG A 313 -4.26 12.91 -4.77
C ARG A 313 -4.99 11.81 -3.99
N PHE A 314 -4.48 10.59 -4.03
CA PHE A 314 -5.13 9.49 -3.33
C PHE A 314 -5.01 9.63 -1.81
N VAL A 315 -6.14 9.47 -1.15
CA VAL A 315 -6.25 9.29 0.30
C VAL A 315 -6.67 7.85 0.57
N VAL A 316 -5.81 7.11 1.25
CA VAL A 316 -6.02 5.70 1.59
C VAL A 316 -5.93 5.55 3.12
N PRO A 317 -7.05 5.64 3.86
CA PRO A 317 -7.02 5.50 5.31
C PRO A 317 -6.34 4.21 5.75
N GLY A 318 -5.37 4.34 6.66
CA GLY A 318 -4.69 3.22 7.30
C GLY A 318 -5.50 2.71 8.46
N LEU A 319 -5.95 1.45 8.41
CA LEU A 319 -6.81 0.80 9.39
C LEU A 319 -6.00 -0.08 10.34
N GLY A 320 -6.30 -0.01 11.62
CA GLY A 320 -5.58 -0.73 12.66
C GLY A 320 -6.08 -2.16 12.86
N ALA A 321 -5.85 -3.07 11.93
CA ALA A 321 -6.25 -4.49 12.07
C ALA A 321 -5.70 -5.14 13.35
N TYR A 322 -4.51 -4.72 13.82
CA TYR A 322 -3.93 -5.21 15.08
C TYR A 322 -4.77 -4.85 16.31
N ARG A 323 -5.61 -3.81 16.22
CA ARG A 323 -6.50 -3.39 17.32
C ARG A 323 -7.62 -4.40 17.61
N LEU A 324 -7.88 -5.35 16.71
CA LEU A 324 -8.79 -6.47 16.96
C LEU A 324 -8.25 -7.43 18.03
N ASP A 325 -6.93 -7.45 18.25
CA ASP A 325 -6.32 -8.30 19.26
C ASP A 325 -6.72 -7.84 20.67
N LYS A 326 -7.06 -8.83 21.53
CA LYS A 326 -7.42 -8.59 22.93
C LYS A 326 -6.32 -7.93 23.74
N SER A 327 -5.06 -8.19 23.40
CA SER A 327 -3.90 -7.61 24.07
C SER A 327 -3.67 -6.14 23.70
N GLU A 328 -4.31 -5.65 22.63
CA GLU A 328 -4.16 -4.29 22.12
C GLU A 328 -5.35 -3.39 22.51
N ALA A 329 -6.48 -3.53 21.85
CA ALA A 329 -7.66 -2.69 22.10
C ALA A 329 -8.98 -3.44 22.03
N ASP A 330 -8.95 -4.71 21.69
CA ASP A 330 -10.10 -5.62 21.61
C ASP A 330 -11.28 -5.08 20.75
N TRP A 331 -10.96 -4.37 19.66
CA TRP A 331 -11.99 -3.88 18.73
C TRP A 331 -12.83 -5.03 18.19
N VAL A 332 -14.06 -4.75 17.79
CA VAL A 332 -14.92 -5.70 17.10
C VAL A 332 -14.76 -5.59 15.59
N LEU A 333 -15.18 -6.60 14.83
CA LEU A 333 -15.07 -6.60 13.37
C LEU A 333 -15.74 -5.37 12.74
N ASN A 334 -16.91 -4.99 13.22
CA ASN A 334 -17.65 -3.83 12.72
C ASN A 334 -16.89 -2.50 12.88
N ASP A 335 -15.98 -2.39 13.85
CA ASP A 335 -15.13 -1.19 13.96
C ASP A 335 -14.24 -0.99 12.74
N ILE A 336 -13.85 -2.08 12.05
CA ILE A 336 -13.07 -2.05 10.82
C ILE A 336 -13.97 -1.92 9.59
N THR A 337 -15.06 -2.68 9.51
CA THR A 337 -15.96 -2.65 8.36
C THR A 337 -16.65 -1.30 8.19
N ASP A 338 -17.10 -0.68 9.27
CA ASP A 338 -17.66 0.68 9.26
C ASP A 338 -16.64 1.71 8.76
N GLN A 339 -15.34 1.52 9.04
CA GLN A 339 -14.28 2.38 8.54
C GLN A 339 -14.06 2.22 7.04
N ILE A 340 -14.17 1.00 6.50
CA ILE A 340 -14.10 0.75 5.05
C ILE A 340 -15.29 1.41 4.36
N ASP A 341 -16.51 1.18 4.84
CA ASP A 341 -17.74 1.74 4.27
C ASP A 341 -17.71 3.26 4.26
N TYR A 342 -17.29 3.86 5.38
CA TYR A 342 -17.17 5.31 5.49
C TYR A 342 -16.12 5.87 4.52
N SER A 343 -14.97 5.21 4.42
CA SER A 343 -13.90 5.61 3.49
C SER A 343 -14.36 5.57 2.04
N ARG A 344 -15.09 4.54 1.62
CA ARG A 344 -15.71 4.43 0.29
C ARG A 344 -16.73 5.54 0.04
N TYR A 345 -17.62 5.78 1.00
CA TYR A 345 -18.68 6.79 0.89
C TYR A 345 -18.15 8.21 0.73
N PHE A 346 -17.08 8.58 1.44
CA PHE A 346 -16.49 9.91 1.44
C PHE A 346 -15.36 10.11 0.42
N GLY A 347 -15.14 9.18 -0.49
CA GLY A 347 -14.21 9.34 -1.62
C GLY A 347 -12.75 9.01 -1.30
N GLY A 348 -12.51 8.19 -0.28
CA GLY A 348 -11.22 7.53 -0.12
C GLY A 348 -10.95 6.61 -1.30
N ALA A 349 -9.69 6.55 -1.73
CA ALA A 349 -9.28 5.71 -2.87
C ALA A 349 -9.20 4.20 -2.53
N GLY A 350 -9.48 3.84 -1.29
CA GLY A 350 -9.39 2.49 -0.74
C GLY A 350 -8.91 2.50 0.71
N CYS A 351 -8.40 1.38 1.21
CA CYS A 351 -7.89 1.24 2.56
C CYS A 351 -6.56 0.47 2.61
N ALA A 352 -5.75 0.72 3.64
CA ALA A 352 -4.54 -0.03 3.93
C ALA A 352 -4.60 -0.60 5.35
N PHE A 353 -4.23 -1.87 5.54
CA PHE A 353 -4.32 -2.53 6.83
C PHE A 353 -2.96 -2.64 7.51
N PHE A 354 -2.85 -2.18 8.73
CA PHE A 354 -1.71 -2.43 9.58
C PHE A 354 -2.05 -3.53 10.61
N ARG A 355 -1.47 -4.72 10.46
CA ARG A 355 -0.46 -5.19 9.51
C ARG A 355 -0.88 -6.52 8.86
N CYS A 356 -0.10 -6.99 7.89
CA CYS A 356 -0.33 -8.23 7.13
C CYS A 356 -0.68 -9.43 8.01
N GLY A 357 0.14 -9.75 9.01
CA GLY A 357 -0.12 -10.88 9.91
C GLY A 357 -1.46 -10.81 10.63
N ASN A 358 -1.89 -9.62 11.06
CA ASN A 358 -3.17 -9.47 11.76
C ASN A 358 -4.38 -9.71 10.85
N VAL A 359 -4.26 -9.34 9.56
CA VAL A 359 -5.28 -9.69 8.55
C VAL A 359 -5.27 -11.19 8.31
N LEU A 360 -4.10 -11.77 7.98
CA LEU A 360 -3.99 -13.17 7.57
C LEU A 360 -4.22 -14.17 8.71
N PHE A 361 -4.05 -13.79 9.98
CA PHE A 361 -4.45 -14.61 11.13
C PHE A 361 -5.96 -14.64 11.37
N ASP A 362 -6.72 -13.96 10.51
CA ASP A 362 -8.18 -13.92 10.55
C ASP A 362 -8.74 -13.48 11.91
N GLN A 363 -8.11 -12.48 12.51
CA GLN A 363 -8.54 -11.97 13.81
C GLN A 363 -9.99 -11.50 13.74
N LYS A 364 -10.85 -12.13 14.56
CA LYS A 364 -12.30 -11.90 14.62
C LYS A 364 -13.01 -12.05 13.26
N GLY A 365 -12.49 -12.87 12.33
CA GLY A 365 -13.08 -13.12 11.03
C GLY A 365 -12.77 -12.04 9.98
N LEU A 366 -11.78 -11.16 10.21
CA LEU A 366 -11.47 -10.06 9.30
C LEU A 366 -11.07 -10.55 7.90
N TYR A 367 -10.23 -11.59 7.81
CA TYR A 367 -9.78 -12.10 6.51
C TYR A 367 -10.94 -12.67 5.70
N GLN A 368 -11.79 -13.48 6.33
CA GLN A 368 -12.95 -14.05 5.66
C GLN A 368 -13.96 -12.96 5.25
N GLU A 369 -14.19 -11.97 6.10
CA GLU A 369 -15.08 -10.85 5.79
C GLU A 369 -14.58 -10.04 4.58
N LEU A 370 -13.29 -9.76 4.52
CA LEU A 370 -12.69 -9.09 3.36
C LEU A 370 -12.84 -9.96 2.10
N LYS A 371 -12.44 -11.23 2.16
CA LYS A 371 -12.45 -12.14 1.02
C LYS A 371 -13.86 -12.40 0.46
N GLU A 372 -14.84 -12.64 1.31
CA GLU A 372 -16.16 -13.10 0.89
C GLU A 372 -17.13 -11.95 0.61
N ASN A 373 -16.90 -10.77 1.19
CA ASN A 373 -17.80 -9.63 1.11
C ASN A 373 -17.12 -8.40 0.50
N TYR A 374 -16.21 -7.74 1.23
CA TYR A 374 -15.65 -6.44 0.84
C TYR A 374 -14.76 -6.49 -0.41
N TYR A 375 -13.98 -7.56 -0.57
CA TYR A 375 -13.04 -7.77 -1.67
C TYR A 375 -13.38 -9.01 -2.50
N LYS A 376 -14.65 -9.41 -2.51
CA LYS A 376 -15.16 -10.60 -3.20
C LYS A 376 -14.74 -10.69 -4.66
N PHE A 377 -14.65 -9.57 -5.36
CA PHE A 377 -14.21 -9.47 -6.75
C PHE A 377 -12.89 -8.71 -6.83
N PRO A 378 -12.03 -8.99 -7.81
CA PRO A 378 -10.84 -8.18 -8.05
C PRO A 378 -11.20 -6.69 -8.29
N ALA A 379 -10.28 -5.79 -7.97
CA ALA A 379 -10.44 -4.37 -8.29
C ALA A 379 -9.18 -3.85 -8.98
N GLN A 380 -9.38 -3.01 -9.98
CA GLN A 380 -8.30 -2.28 -10.61
C GLN A 380 -7.77 -1.19 -9.67
N LEU A 381 -6.51 -0.81 -9.83
CA LEU A 381 -5.96 0.38 -9.20
C LEU A 381 -6.53 1.64 -9.89
N PRO A 382 -6.86 2.70 -9.13
CA PRO A 382 -7.34 3.95 -9.72
C PRO A 382 -6.27 4.63 -10.58
N PRO A 383 -6.64 5.32 -11.69
CA PRO A 383 -5.69 5.93 -12.60
C PRO A 383 -5.01 7.17 -12.00
N LEU A 384 -3.70 7.30 -12.24
CA LEU A 384 -2.84 8.43 -11.83
C LEU A 384 -2.90 9.56 -12.89
N THR A 385 -4.09 10.05 -13.18
CA THR A 385 -4.33 10.98 -14.30
C THR A 385 -3.59 12.33 -14.19
N TRP A 386 -3.12 12.70 -13.00
CA TRP A 386 -2.26 13.88 -12.82
C TRP A 386 -0.81 13.66 -13.26
N LEU A 387 -0.40 12.43 -13.55
CA LEU A 387 0.93 12.09 -14.07
C LEU A 387 0.87 11.87 -15.58
N ASP A 388 -0.07 11.06 -16.05
CA ASP A 388 -0.34 10.80 -17.46
C ASP A 388 -1.78 10.27 -17.59
N ASP A 389 -2.56 10.86 -18.49
CA ASP A 389 -3.95 10.46 -18.80
C ASP A 389 -4.09 9.85 -20.19
N SER A 390 -2.97 9.58 -20.86
CA SER A 390 -2.94 9.03 -22.21
C SER A 390 -3.44 7.59 -22.26
N VAL A 391 -4.59 7.39 -22.90
CA VAL A 391 -5.25 6.10 -23.05
C VAL A 391 -4.46 5.20 -23.99
N PRO A 392 -4.09 3.96 -23.61
CA PRO A 392 -3.44 3.02 -24.53
C PRO A 392 -4.44 2.45 -25.54
N ALA A 393 -3.93 1.89 -26.64
CA ALA A 393 -4.75 1.15 -27.59
C ALA A 393 -5.22 -0.18 -26.97
N SER A 394 -6.38 -0.68 -27.44
CA SER A 394 -6.95 -1.95 -26.96
C SER A 394 -6.14 -3.14 -27.45
N PRO A 395 -6.06 -4.22 -26.64
CA PRO A 395 -5.51 -5.51 -27.08
C PRO A 395 -6.26 -6.05 -28.29
N LYS A 396 -5.58 -6.83 -29.12
CA LYS A 396 -6.13 -7.46 -30.31
C LYS A 396 -5.99 -8.99 -30.20
N GLU A 397 -6.72 -9.69 -31.08
CA GLU A 397 -6.60 -11.14 -31.27
C GLU A 397 -6.66 -11.90 -29.93
N VAL A 398 -7.76 -11.70 -29.20
CA VAL A 398 -8.03 -12.47 -27.99
C VAL A 398 -8.52 -13.85 -28.41
N PHE A 399 -7.79 -14.88 -27.98
CA PHE A 399 -8.12 -16.29 -28.22
C PHE A 399 -8.32 -17.01 -26.90
N VAL A 400 -9.23 -17.96 -26.91
CA VAL A 400 -9.43 -18.89 -25.82
C VAL A 400 -9.36 -20.30 -26.35
N GLU A 401 -8.54 -21.13 -25.74
CA GLU A 401 -8.39 -22.54 -26.10
C GLU A 401 -8.32 -23.39 -24.83
N ARG A 402 -8.81 -24.62 -24.93
CA ARG A 402 -8.71 -25.55 -23.82
C ARG A 402 -7.39 -26.32 -23.87
N GLN A 403 -6.70 -26.35 -22.76
CA GLN A 403 -5.48 -27.14 -22.56
C GLN A 403 -5.65 -28.08 -21.35
N GLY A 404 -6.14 -29.28 -21.59
CA GLY A 404 -6.44 -30.24 -20.53
C GLY A 404 -7.61 -29.78 -19.64
N ASP A 405 -7.36 -29.57 -18.35
CA ASP A 405 -8.35 -29.08 -17.39
C ASP A 405 -8.30 -27.56 -17.19
N GLU A 406 -7.59 -26.84 -18.06
CA GLU A 406 -7.48 -25.37 -18.02
C GLU A 406 -7.92 -24.75 -19.34
N LEU A 407 -8.40 -23.49 -19.26
CA LEU A 407 -8.54 -22.60 -20.39
C LEU A 407 -7.32 -21.69 -20.45
N ARG A 408 -6.69 -21.60 -21.59
CA ARG A 408 -5.68 -20.60 -21.89
C ARG A 408 -6.33 -19.46 -22.66
N LEU A 409 -6.36 -18.27 -22.05
CA LEU A 409 -6.63 -17.01 -22.75
C LEU A 409 -5.31 -16.41 -23.19
N SER A 410 -5.24 -15.94 -24.43
CA SER A 410 -4.07 -15.22 -24.95
C SER A 410 -4.51 -14.05 -25.80
N TRP A 411 -3.68 -13.01 -25.87
CA TRP A 411 -3.96 -11.81 -26.65
C TRP A 411 -2.67 -11.20 -27.20
N GLN A 412 -2.81 -10.29 -28.16
CA GLN A 412 -1.66 -9.55 -28.68
C GLN A 412 -1.59 -8.16 -28.09
N LYS A 413 -0.37 -7.74 -27.74
CA LYS A 413 -0.08 -6.35 -27.40
C LYS A 413 -0.52 -5.44 -28.55
N PRO A 414 -1.12 -4.26 -28.28
CA PRO A 414 -1.51 -3.33 -29.34
C PRO A 414 -0.32 -2.95 -30.24
N GLU A 415 -0.56 -2.97 -31.55
CA GLU A 415 0.47 -2.63 -32.56
C GLU A 415 0.93 -1.18 -32.39
N GLY A 416 2.24 -0.94 -32.46
CA GLY A 416 2.84 0.38 -32.29
C GLY A 416 2.91 0.88 -30.84
N GLU A 417 2.38 0.13 -29.88
CA GLU A 417 2.45 0.49 -28.47
C GLU A 417 3.81 0.11 -27.88
N THR A 418 4.57 1.12 -27.47
CA THR A 418 5.93 0.95 -26.92
C THR A 418 5.98 0.97 -25.40
N ARG A 419 4.92 1.44 -24.73
CA ARG A 419 4.85 1.48 -23.27
C ARG A 419 4.76 0.09 -22.66
N ASP A 420 5.21 -0.06 -21.44
CA ASP A 420 4.93 -1.23 -20.64
C ASP A 420 3.44 -1.22 -20.25
N LEU A 421 2.76 -2.32 -20.51
CA LEU A 421 1.34 -2.48 -20.24
C LEU A 421 1.12 -3.65 -19.28
N THR A 422 0.10 -3.50 -18.45
CA THR A 422 -0.57 -4.59 -17.76
C THR A 422 -1.97 -4.77 -18.35
N TYR A 423 -2.62 -5.89 -18.03
CA TYR A 423 -3.91 -6.22 -18.64
C TYR A 423 -4.93 -6.59 -17.57
N THR A 424 -6.19 -6.29 -17.88
CA THR A 424 -7.36 -6.76 -17.14
C THR A 424 -8.19 -7.66 -18.02
N VAL A 425 -8.50 -8.84 -17.55
CA VAL A 425 -9.41 -9.79 -18.20
C VAL A 425 -10.78 -9.65 -17.57
N TYR A 426 -11.76 -9.43 -18.41
CA TYR A 426 -13.18 -9.39 -18.07
C TYR A 426 -13.88 -10.63 -18.57
N TYR A 427 -14.92 -11.04 -17.87
CA TYR A 427 -15.74 -12.17 -18.27
C TYR A 427 -17.22 -11.96 -17.96
N SER A 428 -18.07 -12.74 -18.63
CA SER A 428 -19.47 -12.84 -18.33
C SER A 428 -19.99 -14.24 -18.66
N LEU A 429 -21.01 -14.69 -17.93
CA LEU A 429 -21.81 -15.88 -18.26
C LEU A 429 -23.02 -15.53 -19.15
N ALA A 430 -23.26 -14.24 -19.36
CA ALA A 430 -24.26 -13.72 -20.28
C ALA A 430 -23.66 -13.44 -21.68
N ASP A 431 -24.47 -12.91 -22.60
CA ASP A 431 -24.05 -12.66 -23.98
C ASP A 431 -23.08 -11.49 -24.16
N SER A 432 -22.86 -10.68 -23.10
CA SER A 432 -21.94 -9.54 -23.13
C SER A 432 -21.34 -9.26 -21.77
N VAL A 433 -20.21 -8.55 -21.76
CA VAL A 433 -19.50 -8.10 -20.55
C VAL A 433 -19.97 -6.71 -20.15
N ASP A 434 -20.35 -6.51 -18.90
CA ASP A 434 -20.50 -5.18 -18.31
C ASP A 434 -19.21 -4.78 -17.57
N SER A 435 -18.35 -4.05 -18.25
CA SER A 435 -17.07 -3.62 -17.69
C SER A 435 -17.17 -2.53 -16.61
N SER A 436 -18.35 -2.04 -16.30
CA SER A 436 -18.55 -1.10 -15.18
C SER A 436 -18.61 -1.81 -13.81
N LEU A 437 -18.87 -3.12 -13.81
CA LEU A 437 -19.02 -3.94 -12.62
C LEU A 437 -17.71 -4.61 -12.20
N ALA A 438 -17.43 -4.60 -10.90
CA ALA A 438 -16.31 -5.38 -10.34
C ALA A 438 -16.50 -6.89 -10.54
N SER A 439 -17.75 -7.37 -10.49
CA SER A 439 -18.12 -8.78 -10.71
C SER A 439 -17.79 -9.30 -12.11
N SER A 440 -17.58 -8.41 -13.08
CA SER A 440 -17.11 -8.78 -14.42
C SER A 440 -15.58 -8.90 -14.52
N ILE A 441 -14.83 -8.51 -13.51
CA ILE A 441 -13.37 -8.62 -13.52
C ILE A 441 -12.96 -10.03 -13.09
N LEU A 442 -12.20 -10.70 -13.95
CA LEU A 442 -11.64 -12.01 -13.64
C LEU A 442 -10.25 -11.90 -13.01
N ALA A 443 -9.39 -11.07 -13.60
CA ALA A 443 -8.05 -10.79 -13.10
C ALA A 443 -7.59 -9.40 -13.58
N THR A 444 -6.76 -8.74 -12.77
CA THR A 444 -6.20 -7.41 -13.06
C THR A 444 -4.69 -7.40 -12.97
N ASN A 445 -4.08 -6.34 -13.50
CA ASN A 445 -2.64 -6.08 -13.43
C ASN A 445 -1.78 -7.27 -13.89
N ILE A 446 -2.23 -7.95 -14.94
CA ILE A 446 -1.54 -9.12 -15.49
C ILE A 446 -0.33 -8.63 -16.28
N HIS A 447 0.86 -9.08 -15.88
CA HIS A 447 2.10 -8.86 -16.61
C HIS A 447 2.29 -9.99 -17.63
N GLY A 448 2.14 -9.70 -18.90
CA GLY A 448 2.19 -10.69 -19.97
C GLY A 448 0.91 -10.70 -20.80
N THR A 449 0.81 -11.61 -21.77
CA THR A 449 -0.27 -11.66 -22.75
C THR A 449 -1.03 -12.99 -22.73
N GLU A 450 -1.04 -13.65 -21.60
CA GLU A 450 -1.80 -14.89 -21.39
C GLU A 450 -2.27 -15.05 -19.95
N LEU A 451 -3.35 -15.79 -19.78
CA LEU A 451 -3.94 -16.17 -18.49
C LEU A 451 -4.45 -17.61 -18.57
N PHE A 452 -4.15 -18.41 -17.55
CA PHE A 452 -4.65 -19.76 -17.38
C PHE A 452 -5.75 -19.81 -16.33
N LEU A 453 -6.85 -20.48 -16.63
CA LEU A 453 -8.03 -20.57 -15.78
C LEU A 453 -8.47 -22.03 -15.65
N PRO A 454 -8.83 -22.51 -14.47
CA PRO A 454 -9.41 -23.86 -14.33
C PRO A 454 -10.75 -23.94 -15.07
N VAL A 455 -10.99 -25.04 -15.78
CA VAL A 455 -12.28 -25.28 -16.46
C VAL A 455 -13.35 -25.57 -15.41
N ASN A 456 -14.35 -24.69 -15.33
CA ASN A 456 -15.54 -24.96 -14.53
C ASN A 456 -16.59 -25.74 -15.36
N LYS A 457 -16.65 -27.06 -15.17
CA LYS A 457 -17.56 -27.97 -15.92
C LYS A 457 -19.08 -27.72 -15.70
N ARG A 458 -19.43 -26.80 -14.79
CA ARG A 458 -20.84 -26.47 -14.50
C ARG A 458 -21.37 -25.29 -15.32
N GLU A 459 -20.50 -24.55 -15.97
CA GLU A 459 -20.87 -23.36 -16.72
C GLU A 459 -20.96 -23.66 -18.21
N GLN A 460 -21.94 -23.10 -18.90
CA GLN A 460 -22.27 -23.48 -20.29
C GLN A 460 -21.49 -22.69 -21.35
N GLY A 461 -20.93 -21.56 -20.98
CA GLY A 461 -20.16 -20.70 -21.87
C GLY A 461 -19.70 -19.43 -21.19
N PHE A 462 -18.74 -18.75 -21.81
CA PHE A 462 -18.15 -17.53 -21.32
C PHE A 462 -17.95 -16.55 -22.45
N VAL A 463 -18.10 -15.28 -22.16
CA VAL A 463 -17.63 -14.17 -23.00
C VAL A 463 -16.43 -13.55 -22.30
N PHE A 464 -15.33 -13.36 -23.03
CA PHE A 464 -14.13 -12.71 -22.52
C PHE A 464 -13.82 -11.46 -23.34
N GLN A 465 -13.35 -10.42 -22.63
CA GLN A 465 -12.73 -9.25 -23.22
C GLN A 465 -11.51 -8.85 -22.41
N VAL A 466 -10.56 -8.18 -23.03
CA VAL A 466 -9.32 -7.76 -22.40
C VAL A 466 -9.11 -6.26 -22.60
N SER A 467 -8.72 -5.55 -21.55
CA SER A 467 -8.20 -4.20 -21.65
C SER A 467 -6.71 -4.15 -21.33
N ALA A 468 -6.04 -3.10 -21.77
CA ALA A 468 -4.66 -2.79 -21.45
C ALA A 468 -4.62 -1.56 -20.54
N SER A 469 -3.72 -1.53 -19.56
CA SER A 469 -3.47 -0.39 -18.70
C SER A 469 -2.02 0.03 -18.78
N THR A 470 -1.77 1.34 -18.80
CA THR A 470 -0.42 1.89 -18.65
C THR A 470 0.08 1.71 -17.21
N ARG A 471 1.36 1.98 -16.95
CA ARG A 471 1.91 2.03 -15.57
C ARG A 471 1.33 3.20 -14.73
N TYR A 472 0.48 4.02 -15.31
CA TYR A 472 -0.33 5.04 -14.61
C TYR A 472 -1.78 4.57 -14.37
N HIS A 473 -2.07 3.29 -14.58
CA HIS A 473 -3.39 2.65 -14.44
C HIS A 473 -4.47 3.22 -15.39
N VAL A 474 -4.07 3.92 -16.44
CA VAL A 474 -5.01 4.43 -17.45
C VAL A 474 -5.40 3.29 -18.36
N GLU A 475 -6.69 2.91 -18.32
CA GLU A 475 -7.25 1.75 -19.00
C GLU A 475 -7.67 2.08 -20.43
N SER A 476 -7.41 1.16 -21.37
CA SER A 476 -7.90 1.21 -22.75
C SER A 476 -9.40 0.88 -22.84
N LYS A 477 -9.97 1.05 -24.03
CA LYS A 477 -11.22 0.35 -24.38
C LYS A 477 -10.98 -1.16 -24.37
N LEU A 478 -12.06 -1.94 -24.20
CA LEU A 478 -12.01 -3.39 -24.29
C LEU A 478 -11.65 -3.86 -25.70
N SER A 479 -11.09 -5.06 -25.79
CA SER A 479 -10.95 -5.83 -27.04
C SER A 479 -12.31 -6.19 -27.63
N GLY A 480 -12.32 -6.79 -28.82
CA GLY A 480 -13.47 -7.55 -29.30
C GLY A 480 -13.85 -8.69 -28.35
N GLU A 481 -15.11 -9.09 -28.38
CA GLU A 481 -15.62 -10.21 -27.59
C GLU A 481 -15.07 -11.54 -28.13
N THR A 482 -14.69 -12.43 -27.24
CA THR A 482 -14.27 -13.79 -27.54
C THR A 482 -15.12 -14.76 -26.76
N TYR A 483 -15.72 -15.72 -27.45
CA TYR A 483 -16.66 -16.67 -26.88
C TYR A 483 -16.01 -18.03 -26.71
N TYR A 484 -16.27 -18.67 -25.59
CA TYR A 484 -15.95 -20.07 -25.34
C TYR A 484 -17.19 -20.82 -24.90
N TYR A 485 -17.51 -21.89 -25.57
CA TYR A 485 -18.63 -22.76 -25.26
C TYR A 485 -18.12 -24.17 -24.94
N LEU A 486 -18.56 -24.73 -23.80
CA LEU A 486 -18.34 -26.14 -23.50
C LEU A 486 -19.12 -27.00 -24.50
N SER A 487 -18.43 -27.90 -25.18
CA SER A 487 -19.10 -28.85 -26.07
C SER A 487 -20.00 -29.80 -25.27
N GLU A 488 -21.08 -30.33 -25.90
CA GLU A 488 -21.97 -31.31 -25.24
C GLU A 488 -21.23 -32.60 -24.80
N TYR A 489 -20.09 -32.89 -25.41
CA TYR A 489 -19.22 -34.03 -25.07
C TYR A 489 -18.32 -33.79 -23.86
N GLU A 490 -18.25 -32.58 -23.35
CA GLU A 490 -17.38 -32.18 -22.22
C GLU A 490 -18.18 -32.04 -20.91
N LYS A 491 -19.51 -32.23 -20.98
CA LYS A 491 -20.41 -32.31 -19.83
C LYS A 491 -20.40 -33.72 -19.26
#